data_059cb45742ac58140cff6dcad5d1315c
#
_entry.id   059cb45742ac58140cff6dcad5d1315c
#
_cell.length_a   1.000
_cell.length_b   1.000
_cell.length_c   1.000
_cell.angle_alpha   90.00
_cell.angle_beta   90.00
_cell.angle_gamma   90.00
#
_symmetry.space_group_name_H-M   'P 1'
#
loop_
_entity.id
_entity.type
_entity.pdbx_description
1 polymer ?
#
loop_
_entity_poly.entity_id
_entity_poly.type
_entity_poly.pdbx_seq_one_letter_code
_entity_poly.pdbx_strand_id
1 'polypeptide(L)'
;MFKSKIMLFVFIPFLMAAQNQKLSVYELKQDLTVFKEIREKANSGLYKYRTKQQTDSIYSWAFSQINEPKALLDFYKIILKITDFEGSLHNDTTLPENFQNKFSSGNVFFPYPVKLIEDKLIVNFRNTEIPLGSEIFSINKIKTKELLASFYKYYTTDGYNISGKSIGIAGSFARYFEMEYGSQKKFLVEYSLPDKSQKLLKTITGVSNEIRKENFKNRHSLPIDSLQYGKIKNKYSFKVITPNTSLLTINTFAIGNNAEDKEHLAYKKHLDSCFQYLSNNLQIKNLIVDVRNNGGGTDPNDILTFSYLTQKPYRENAEAYVNFQEIPFPNYLVYEETEPQKQHEERKDFEEEIKEEFPKLENGKYIQDEKFNALLQPDKNSFKGQIYLLISPRIASAGSLFASLATGRTNAIVIGEETMGGYYGHNGHTPVEYELPNSKIKTQFSIVNLEQDVPKKANQIFGRGIIPDREVRQTLEDFLKNKDTQFEYTLKLIEQK
;
A
#
# COMPACT_ATOMS: atom_id res chain seq x y z
N MET A 1 -75.31 4.53 0.14
CA MET A 1 -74.57 3.60 1.05
C MET A 1 -73.37 3.04 0.32
N PHE A 2 -72.23 3.72 0.39
CA PHE A 2 -70.97 3.21 -0.18
C PHE A 2 -70.13 2.66 0.97
N LYS A 3 -69.86 1.34 0.92
CA LYS A 3 -68.97 0.68 1.86
C LYS A 3 -67.53 0.82 1.35
N SER A 4 -66.75 1.66 2.02
CA SER A 4 -65.29 1.77 1.83
C SER A 4 -64.61 0.51 2.42
N LYS A 5 -63.93 -0.28 1.59
CA LYS A 5 -63.03 -1.36 2.06
C LYS A 5 -61.69 -0.74 2.35
N ILE A 6 -61.29 -0.67 3.61
CA ILE A 6 -59.92 -0.35 4.04
C ILE A 6 -59.08 -1.59 3.77
N MET A 7 -58.15 -1.44 2.81
CA MET A 7 -57.13 -2.46 2.49
C MET A 7 -55.94 -2.19 3.39
N LEU A 8 -55.77 -3.05 4.41
CA LEU A 8 -54.66 -3.00 5.35
C LEU A 8 -53.41 -3.53 4.63
N PHE A 9 -52.51 -2.64 4.25
CA PHE A 9 -51.17 -3.04 3.75
C PHE A 9 -50.32 -3.46 4.94
N VAL A 10 -50.11 -4.77 5.08
CA VAL A 10 -49.11 -5.32 5.99
C VAL A 10 -47.76 -5.12 5.35
N PHE A 11 -47.04 -4.08 5.80
CA PHE A 11 -45.62 -3.91 5.48
C PHE A 11 -44.85 -4.97 6.25
N ILE A 12 -44.50 -6.08 5.60
CA ILE A 12 -43.56 -7.05 6.14
C ILE A 12 -42.16 -6.43 6.03
N PRO A 13 -41.38 -6.35 7.12
CA PRO A 13 -40.03 -5.82 7.07
C PRO A 13 -39.09 -6.85 6.44
N PHE A 14 -38.97 -6.82 5.13
CA PHE A 14 -37.99 -7.62 4.38
C PHE A 14 -36.55 -7.07 4.46
N LEU A 15 -36.33 -6.00 5.24
CA LEU A 15 -35.09 -5.21 5.23
C LEU A 15 -34.04 -5.62 6.28
N MET A 16 -34.31 -6.59 7.17
CA MET A 16 -33.33 -7.04 8.16
C MET A 16 -32.66 -8.39 7.85
N ALA A 17 -33.08 -9.10 6.83
CA ALA A 17 -32.57 -10.46 6.55
C ALA A 17 -31.18 -10.49 5.87
N ALA A 18 -30.76 -9.43 5.20
CA ALA A 18 -29.54 -9.45 4.38
C ALA A 18 -28.22 -9.25 5.18
N GLN A 19 -28.29 -8.75 6.42
CA GLN A 19 -27.10 -8.54 7.27
C GLN A 19 -26.67 -9.83 8.01
N ASN A 20 -27.54 -10.85 8.06
CA ASN A 20 -27.34 -12.11 8.80
C ASN A 20 -27.25 -13.35 7.92
N GLN A 21 -27.13 -13.20 6.61
CA GLN A 21 -26.96 -14.38 5.75
C GLN A 21 -25.59 -15.00 6.04
N LYS A 22 -25.61 -16.15 6.71
CA LYS A 22 -24.42 -16.97 6.93
C LYS A 22 -24.21 -17.87 5.73
N LEU A 23 -22.99 -17.98 5.28
CA LEU A 23 -22.58 -19.02 4.35
C LEU A 23 -22.43 -20.34 5.10
N SER A 24 -22.86 -21.42 4.48
CA SER A 24 -22.71 -22.78 5.03
C SER A 24 -21.25 -23.21 5.09
N VAL A 25 -20.94 -24.19 5.92
CA VAL A 25 -19.60 -24.78 6.00
C VAL A 25 -19.13 -25.31 4.64
N TYR A 26 -20.05 -25.85 3.82
CA TYR A 26 -19.74 -26.33 2.49
C TYR A 26 -19.30 -25.19 1.55
N GLU A 27 -20.10 -24.11 1.45
CA GLU A 27 -19.80 -22.93 0.62
C GLU A 27 -18.49 -22.27 1.02
N LEU A 28 -18.26 -22.10 2.32
CA LEU A 28 -17.02 -21.50 2.85
C LEU A 28 -15.78 -22.33 2.54
N LYS A 29 -15.88 -23.68 2.65
CA LYS A 29 -14.77 -24.59 2.32
C LYS A 29 -14.52 -24.63 0.83
N GLN A 30 -15.57 -24.59 0.02
CA GLN A 30 -15.44 -24.50 -1.44
C GLN A 30 -14.70 -23.23 -1.85
N ASP A 31 -15.11 -22.07 -1.32
CA ASP A 31 -14.44 -20.77 -1.59
C ASP A 31 -12.98 -20.79 -1.15
N LEU A 32 -12.69 -21.32 0.04
CA LEU A 32 -11.31 -21.41 0.53
C LEU A 32 -10.45 -22.36 -0.31
N THR A 33 -11.03 -23.43 -0.84
CA THR A 33 -10.34 -24.35 -1.75
C THR A 33 -10.02 -23.65 -3.08
N VAL A 34 -11.01 -22.98 -3.68
CA VAL A 34 -10.84 -22.20 -4.92
C VAL A 34 -9.80 -21.09 -4.71
N PHE A 35 -9.87 -20.35 -3.61
CA PHE A 35 -8.89 -19.33 -3.26
C PHE A 35 -7.46 -19.90 -3.21
N LYS A 36 -7.26 -21.02 -2.50
CA LYS A 36 -5.96 -21.70 -2.40
C LYS A 36 -5.44 -22.13 -3.77
N GLU A 37 -6.27 -22.79 -4.57
CA GLU A 37 -5.87 -23.31 -5.88
C GLU A 37 -5.51 -22.18 -6.86
N ILE A 38 -6.27 -21.07 -6.85
CA ILE A 38 -5.94 -19.86 -7.63
C ILE A 38 -4.57 -19.34 -7.21
N ARG A 39 -4.32 -19.17 -5.90
CA ARG A 39 -3.04 -18.66 -5.39
C ARG A 39 -1.87 -19.58 -5.75
N GLU A 40 -2.04 -20.89 -5.62
CA GLU A 40 -0.99 -21.86 -5.95
C GLU A 40 -0.66 -21.92 -7.44
N LYS A 41 -1.64 -21.65 -8.33
CA LYS A 41 -1.47 -21.77 -9.78
C LYS A 41 -1.15 -20.44 -10.47
N ALA A 42 -1.77 -19.36 -10.04
CA ALA A 42 -1.67 -18.06 -10.72
C ALA A 42 -0.72 -17.07 -10.05
N ASN A 43 -0.34 -17.23 -8.77
CA ASN A 43 0.59 -16.34 -8.11
C ASN A 43 2.02 -16.89 -8.19
N SER A 44 2.81 -16.41 -9.16
CA SER A 44 4.21 -16.86 -9.35
C SER A 44 5.13 -16.53 -8.17
N GLY A 45 4.75 -15.54 -7.37
CA GLY A 45 5.49 -15.11 -6.19
C GLY A 45 4.95 -15.63 -4.85
N LEU A 46 4.00 -16.58 -4.86
CA LEU A 46 3.38 -17.08 -3.61
C LEU A 46 4.42 -17.54 -2.57
N TYR A 47 5.51 -18.14 -3.02
CA TYR A 47 6.56 -18.69 -2.16
C TYR A 47 7.78 -17.78 -2.05
N LYS A 48 7.69 -16.49 -2.46
CA LYS A 48 8.81 -15.54 -2.37
C LYS A 48 9.28 -15.32 -0.92
N TYR A 49 8.35 -15.11 -0.02
CA TYR A 49 8.64 -14.78 1.38
C TYR A 49 8.26 -15.88 2.37
N ARG A 50 7.49 -16.86 1.95
CA ARG A 50 7.03 -17.98 2.76
C ARG A 50 7.36 -19.30 2.08
N THR A 51 7.84 -20.27 2.84
CA THR A 51 8.02 -21.62 2.32
C THR A 51 6.65 -22.26 2.05
N LYS A 52 6.64 -23.29 1.18
CA LYS A 52 5.42 -24.09 0.95
C LYS A 52 4.83 -24.61 2.26
N GLN A 53 5.66 -25.11 3.18
CA GLN A 53 5.22 -25.61 4.47
C GLN A 53 4.53 -24.53 5.32
N GLN A 54 5.06 -23.29 5.32
CA GLN A 54 4.43 -22.17 6.02
C GLN A 54 3.10 -21.79 5.39
N THR A 55 3.05 -21.76 4.06
CA THR A 55 1.81 -21.52 3.31
C THR A 55 0.77 -22.61 3.57
N ASP A 56 1.15 -23.89 3.53
CA ASP A 56 0.25 -24.99 3.86
C ASP A 56 -0.28 -24.89 5.32
N SER A 57 0.55 -24.40 6.25
CA SER A 57 0.16 -24.22 7.65
C SER A 57 -0.91 -23.13 7.81
N ILE A 58 -0.82 -21.98 7.11
CA ILE A 58 -1.83 -20.93 7.20
C ILE A 58 -3.15 -21.37 6.57
N TYR A 59 -3.13 -22.14 5.47
CA TYR A 59 -4.33 -22.72 4.90
C TYR A 59 -4.97 -23.78 5.82
N SER A 60 -4.16 -24.64 6.46
CA SER A 60 -4.64 -25.61 7.45
C SER A 60 -5.33 -24.92 8.62
N TRP A 61 -4.73 -23.82 9.12
CA TRP A 61 -5.37 -22.97 10.10
C TRP A 61 -6.69 -22.40 9.59
N ALA A 62 -6.75 -21.86 8.38
CA ALA A 62 -7.96 -21.28 7.82
C ALA A 62 -9.10 -22.30 7.69
N PHE A 63 -8.81 -23.51 7.18
CA PHE A 63 -9.78 -24.61 7.13
C PHE A 63 -10.28 -25.00 8.52
N SER A 64 -9.42 -25.00 9.55
CA SER A 64 -9.83 -25.32 10.94
C SER A 64 -10.77 -24.27 11.54
N GLN A 65 -10.76 -23.03 11.02
CA GLN A 65 -11.69 -21.98 11.44
C GLN A 65 -13.11 -22.18 10.88
N ILE A 66 -13.28 -23.04 9.86
CA ILE A 66 -14.57 -23.28 9.18
C ILE A 66 -15.22 -24.56 9.71
N ASN A 67 -15.71 -24.52 10.93
CA ASN A 67 -16.39 -25.61 11.64
C ASN A 67 -17.90 -25.39 11.79
N GLU A 68 -18.39 -24.19 11.50
CA GLU A 68 -19.78 -23.78 11.57
C GLU A 68 -20.09 -22.72 10.48
N PRO A 69 -21.38 -22.49 10.14
CA PRO A 69 -21.76 -21.40 9.23
C PRO A 69 -21.33 -20.03 9.76
N LYS A 70 -20.69 -19.22 8.90
CA LYS A 70 -20.14 -17.90 9.29
C LYS A 70 -20.79 -16.76 8.52
N ALA A 71 -20.85 -15.58 9.16
CA ALA A 71 -21.14 -14.34 8.47
C ALA A 71 -20.04 -14.03 7.45
N LEU A 72 -20.41 -13.36 6.36
CA LEU A 72 -19.48 -12.98 5.30
C LEU A 72 -18.25 -12.21 5.84
N LEU A 73 -18.44 -11.30 6.79
CA LEU A 73 -17.35 -10.52 7.38
C LEU A 73 -16.35 -11.39 8.16
N ASP A 74 -16.83 -12.43 8.86
CA ASP A 74 -15.95 -13.32 9.61
C ASP A 74 -15.12 -14.21 8.67
N PHE A 75 -15.69 -14.65 7.56
CA PHE A 75 -14.96 -15.35 6.51
C PHE A 75 -13.95 -14.43 5.81
N TYR A 76 -14.35 -13.19 5.50
CA TYR A 76 -13.46 -12.19 4.94
C TYR A 76 -12.22 -11.95 5.81
N LYS A 77 -12.36 -11.88 7.14
CA LYS A 77 -11.21 -11.76 8.06
C LYS A 77 -10.26 -12.97 7.99
N ILE A 78 -10.77 -14.18 7.72
CA ILE A 78 -9.94 -15.37 7.50
C ILE A 78 -9.13 -15.21 6.21
N ILE A 79 -9.79 -14.83 5.10
CA ILE A 79 -9.12 -14.59 3.80
C ILE A 79 -8.06 -13.49 3.94
N LEU A 80 -8.40 -12.35 4.56
CA LEU A 80 -7.44 -11.26 4.80
C LEU A 80 -6.19 -11.71 5.55
N LYS A 81 -6.35 -12.59 6.54
CA LYS A 81 -5.20 -13.11 7.29
C LYS A 81 -4.28 -13.98 6.43
N ILE A 82 -4.82 -14.75 5.49
CA ILE A 82 -4.02 -15.50 4.52
C ILE A 82 -3.33 -14.52 3.57
N THR A 83 -4.08 -13.59 2.99
CA THR A 83 -3.58 -12.58 2.04
C THR A 83 -2.43 -11.76 2.64
N ASP A 84 -2.55 -11.33 3.89
CA ASP A 84 -1.48 -10.62 4.60
C ASP A 84 -0.27 -11.53 4.90
N PHE A 85 -0.51 -12.79 5.26
CA PHE A 85 0.55 -13.76 5.54
C PHE A 85 1.44 -14.03 4.32
N GLU A 86 0.88 -14.01 3.11
CA GLU A 86 1.65 -14.19 1.86
C GLU A 86 2.75 -13.12 1.70
N GLY A 87 2.52 -11.91 2.21
CA GLY A 87 3.53 -10.85 2.28
C GLY A 87 3.80 -10.18 0.92
N SER A 88 2.74 -9.82 0.18
CA SER A 88 2.87 -8.97 -1.02
C SER A 88 2.00 -7.73 -0.87
N LEU A 89 2.61 -6.56 -1.07
CA LEU A 89 1.89 -5.27 -1.01
C LEU A 89 0.84 -5.12 -2.12
N HIS A 90 0.95 -5.91 -3.21
CA HIS A 90 0.00 -5.93 -4.32
C HIS A 90 -1.15 -6.92 -4.11
N ASN A 91 -1.16 -7.64 -2.98
CA ASN A 91 -2.31 -8.45 -2.62
C ASN A 91 -3.41 -7.56 -2.06
N ASP A 92 -4.60 -7.62 -2.66
CA ASP A 92 -5.80 -6.98 -2.13
C ASP A 92 -6.94 -7.97 -2.05
N THR A 93 -7.86 -7.71 -1.15
CA THR A 93 -9.06 -8.53 -0.96
C THR A 93 -10.23 -7.63 -0.61
N THR A 94 -11.28 -7.68 -1.39
CA THR A 94 -12.43 -6.78 -1.24
C THR A 94 -13.73 -7.55 -1.02
N LEU A 95 -14.57 -6.97 -0.15
CA LEU A 95 -15.95 -7.45 0.05
C LEU A 95 -16.82 -7.09 -1.15
N PRO A 96 -17.88 -7.86 -1.44
CA PRO A 96 -18.84 -7.53 -2.47
C PRO A 96 -19.40 -6.12 -2.28
N GLU A 97 -19.62 -5.39 -3.37
CA GLU A 97 -20.03 -3.98 -3.35
C GLU A 97 -21.35 -3.76 -2.59
N ASN A 98 -22.32 -4.66 -2.78
CA ASN A 98 -23.59 -4.62 -2.06
C ASN A 98 -23.43 -4.75 -0.54
N PHE A 99 -22.38 -5.40 -0.06
CA PHE A 99 -22.04 -5.50 1.36
C PHE A 99 -21.32 -4.24 1.84
N GLN A 100 -20.38 -3.70 1.07
CA GLN A 100 -19.65 -2.47 1.42
C GLN A 100 -20.60 -1.28 1.62
N ASN A 101 -21.62 -1.14 0.79
CA ASN A 101 -22.60 -0.04 0.85
C ASN A 101 -23.48 -0.10 2.11
N LYS A 102 -23.66 -1.27 2.73
CA LYS A 102 -24.43 -1.46 3.97
C LYS A 102 -23.67 -1.14 5.26
N PHE A 103 -22.33 -1.17 5.20
CA PHE A 103 -21.46 -0.97 6.36
C PHE A 103 -21.47 0.46 6.92
N SER A 104 -22.11 1.40 6.27
CA SER A 104 -21.90 2.83 6.53
C SER A 104 -23.06 3.54 7.20
N SER A 105 -24.07 2.85 7.72
CA SER A 105 -25.25 3.50 8.31
C SER A 105 -25.10 3.73 9.83
N GLY A 106 -25.30 4.99 10.26
CA GLY A 106 -25.34 5.38 11.67
C GLY A 106 -24.07 6.03 12.21
N ASN A 107 -24.14 6.49 13.46
CA ASN A 107 -23.03 7.12 14.19
C ASN A 107 -22.23 6.07 14.96
N VAL A 108 -21.41 5.31 14.24
CA VAL A 108 -20.74 4.10 14.75
C VAL A 108 -19.23 4.12 14.62
N PHE A 109 -18.66 5.15 14.01
CA PHE A 109 -17.24 5.25 13.77
C PHE A 109 -16.51 6.01 14.87
N PHE A 110 -15.30 5.56 15.20
CA PHE A 110 -14.40 6.33 16.05
C PHE A 110 -14.14 7.70 15.42
N PRO A 111 -14.33 8.81 16.19
CA PRO A 111 -14.44 10.14 15.58
C PRO A 111 -13.11 10.77 15.20
N TYR A 112 -12.00 10.36 15.82
CA TYR A 112 -10.73 11.06 15.67
C TYR A 112 -9.79 10.37 14.71
N PRO A 113 -9.23 11.09 13.71
CA PRO A 113 -8.02 10.65 13.01
C PRO A 113 -6.90 10.40 14.01
N VAL A 114 -6.09 9.38 13.70
CA VAL A 114 -4.93 9.01 14.51
C VAL A 114 -3.68 8.94 13.67
N LYS A 115 -2.52 8.98 14.31
CA LYS A 115 -1.21 8.74 13.68
C LYS A 115 -0.35 7.90 14.62
N LEU A 116 0.50 7.06 14.04
CA LEU A 116 1.54 6.36 14.78
C LEU A 116 2.79 7.24 14.80
N ILE A 117 3.24 7.62 16.00
CA ILE A 117 4.46 8.39 16.22
C ILE A 117 5.22 7.70 17.35
N GLU A 118 6.48 7.33 17.12
CA GLU A 118 7.32 6.61 18.10
C GLU A 118 6.62 5.35 18.66
N ASP A 119 5.96 4.59 17.78
CA ASP A 119 5.17 3.39 18.09
C ASP A 119 3.95 3.63 19.00
N LYS A 120 3.56 4.88 19.22
CA LYS A 120 2.41 5.31 19.99
C LYS A 120 1.25 5.71 19.10
N LEU A 121 0.03 5.39 19.52
CA LEU A 121 -1.18 5.83 18.84
C LEU A 121 -1.57 7.22 19.32
N ILE A 122 -1.40 8.22 18.47
CA ILE A 122 -1.55 9.63 18.79
C ILE A 122 -2.82 10.20 18.14
N VAL A 123 -3.59 10.99 18.90
CA VAL A 123 -4.72 11.75 18.37
C VAL A 123 -4.22 12.80 17.38
N ASN A 124 -4.71 12.74 16.15
CA ASN A 124 -4.30 13.57 15.02
C ASN A 124 -5.42 14.54 14.59
N PHE A 125 -6.06 15.17 15.56
CA PHE A 125 -7.20 16.07 15.28
C PHE A 125 -7.26 17.21 16.32
N ARG A 126 -7.58 18.44 15.86
CA ARG A 126 -7.73 19.62 16.72
C ARG A 126 -9.18 19.80 17.17
N ASN A 127 -9.39 20.61 18.20
CA ASN A 127 -10.72 21.00 18.68
C ASN A 127 -11.60 19.83 19.11
N THR A 128 -11.03 18.90 19.88
CA THR A 128 -11.68 17.69 20.36
C THR A 128 -11.64 17.59 21.87
N GLU A 129 -12.47 16.70 22.43
CA GLU A 129 -12.49 16.41 23.87
C GLU A 129 -11.20 15.72 24.36
N ILE A 130 -10.47 15.05 23.46
CA ILE A 130 -9.13 14.51 23.70
C ILE A 130 -8.16 15.31 22.83
N PRO A 131 -7.27 16.12 23.41
CA PRO A 131 -6.45 17.06 22.68
C PRO A 131 -5.55 16.42 21.62
N LEU A 132 -5.23 17.17 20.57
CA LEU A 132 -4.19 16.83 19.59
C LEU A 132 -2.88 16.44 20.30
N GLY A 133 -2.24 15.36 19.84
CA GLY A 133 -0.99 14.85 20.40
C GLY A 133 -1.15 13.98 21.63
N SER A 134 -2.39 13.76 22.12
CA SER A 134 -2.65 12.81 23.20
C SER A 134 -2.34 11.37 22.76
N GLU A 135 -1.66 10.60 23.63
CA GLU A 135 -1.43 9.17 23.43
C GLU A 135 -2.65 8.35 23.87
N ILE A 136 -3.12 7.44 23.02
CA ILE A 136 -4.21 6.50 23.33
C ILE A 136 -3.62 5.17 23.79
N PHE A 137 -3.97 4.73 25.00
CA PHE A 137 -3.51 3.45 25.59
C PHE A 137 -4.51 2.31 25.39
N SER A 138 -5.81 2.62 25.39
CA SER A 138 -6.87 1.65 25.11
C SER A 138 -8.14 2.31 24.59
N ILE A 139 -8.93 1.55 23.84
CA ILE A 139 -10.31 1.90 23.45
C ILE A 139 -11.21 0.73 23.84
N ASN A 140 -12.29 1.01 24.57
CA ASN A 140 -13.20 -0.01 25.12
C ASN A 140 -12.46 -1.13 25.86
N LYS A 141 -11.43 -0.77 26.63
CA LYS A 141 -10.53 -1.68 27.40
C LYS A 141 -9.60 -2.56 26.54
N ILE A 142 -9.65 -2.46 25.20
CA ILE A 142 -8.74 -3.15 24.31
C ILE A 142 -7.47 -2.29 24.20
N LYS A 143 -6.33 -2.85 24.58
CA LYS A 143 -5.05 -2.13 24.58
C LYS A 143 -4.62 -1.77 23.18
N THR A 144 -3.97 -0.61 23.00
CA THR A 144 -3.48 -0.14 21.69
C THR A 144 -2.66 -1.19 20.95
N LYS A 145 -1.77 -1.90 21.64
CA LYS A 145 -0.96 -2.97 21.02
C LYS A 145 -1.83 -4.09 20.41
N GLU A 146 -2.90 -4.47 21.10
CA GLU A 146 -3.86 -5.50 20.63
C GLU A 146 -4.68 -4.97 19.44
N LEU A 147 -5.14 -3.71 19.52
CA LEU A 147 -5.83 -3.03 18.43
C LEU A 147 -4.97 -3.01 17.16
N LEU A 148 -3.74 -2.53 17.26
CA LEU A 148 -2.84 -2.41 16.11
C LEU A 148 -2.53 -3.79 15.50
N ALA A 149 -2.25 -4.79 16.32
CA ALA A 149 -1.99 -6.16 15.85
C ALA A 149 -3.21 -6.77 15.13
N SER A 150 -4.43 -6.50 15.62
CA SER A 150 -5.66 -6.97 14.97
C SER A 150 -5.93 -6.32 13.61
N PHE A 151 -5.37 -5.10 13.37
CA PHE A 151 -5.56 -4.34 12.14
C PHE A 151 -4.56 -4.65 11.04
N TYR A 152 -3.43 -5.30 11.35
CA TYR A 152 -2.36 -5.56 10.37
C TYR A 152 -2.84 -6.29 9.12
N LYS A 153 -3.79 -7.23 9.26
CA LYS A 153 -4.36 -7.98 8.12
C LYS A 153 -5.14 -7.14 7.10
N TYR A 154 -5.54 -5.92 7.47
CA TYR A 154 -6.30 -5.02 6.58
C TYR A 154 -5.42 -4.18 5.64
N TYR A 155 -4.10 -4.28 5.76
CA TYR A 155 -3.18 -3.52 4.91
C TYR A 155 -1.94 -4.35 4.62
N THR A 156 -1.79 -4.79 3.39
CA THR A 156 -0.70 -5.66 2.95
C THR A 156 0.62 -4.90 2.76
N THR A 157 1.74 -5.59 2.97
CA THR A 157 3.10 -5.07 2.83
C THR A 157 3.99 -6.20 2.32
N ASP A 158 5.17 -5.88 1.78
CA ASP A 158 6.09 -6.92 1.30
C ASP A 158 6.73 -7.69 2.46
N GLY A 159 6.77 -9.00 2.30
CA GLY A 159 7.49 -9.93 3.18
C GLY A 159 7.04 -9.92 4.63
N TYR A 160 7.94 -9.50 5.51
CA TYR A 160 7.76 -9.41 6.96
C TYR A 160 7.66 -7.96 7.44
N ASN A 161 7.49 -7.02 6.52
CA ASN A 161 7.45 -5.59 6.82
C ASN A 161 6.19 -5.22 7.60
N ILE A 162 6.33 -4.50 8.70
CA ILE A 162 5.24 -3.94 9.49
C ILE A 162 5.22 -2.41 9.47
N SER A 163 6.28 -1.76 9.00
CA SER A 163 6.40 -0.30 8.96
C SER A 163 5.30 0.33 8.09
N GLY A 164 5.03 -0.26 6.92
CA GLY A 164 3.96 0.16 6.02
C GLY A 164 2.55 0.03 6.60
N LYS A 165 2.33 -0.89 7.56
CA LYS A 165 1.03 -1.07 8.23
C LYS A 165 0.54 0.20 8.93
N SER A 166 1.48 1.04 9.40
CA SER A 166 1.18 2.33 10.03
C SER A 166 0.38 3.27 9.11
N ILE A 167 0.64 3.20 7.79
CA ILE A 167 -0.03 3.99 6.77
C ILE A 167 -1.52 3.59 6.66
N GLY A 168 -1.77 2.29 6.51
CA GLY A 168 -3.13 1.75 6.45
C GLY A 168 -3.92 2.03 7.73
N ILE A 169 -3.30 1.85 8.89
CA ILE A 169 -3.91 2.12 10.19
C ILE A 169 -4.25 3.60 10.33
N ALA A 170 -3.33 4.51 10.07
CA ALA A 170 -3.60 5.94 10.13
C ALA A 170 -4.72 6.37 9.17
N GLY A 171 -4.76 5.77 7.97
CA GLY A 171 -5.74 6.07 6.95
C GLY A 171 -7.14 5.55 7.23
N SER A 172 -7.25 4.40 7.86
CA SER A 172 -8.51 3.66 7.95
C SER A 172 -8.87 3.19 9.36
N PHE A 173 -8.26 3.75 10.41
CA PHE A 173 -8.39 3.32 11.81
C PHE A 173 -9.85 3.06 12.22
N ALA A 174 -10.71 4.04 12.03
CA ALA A 174 -12.10 3.95 12.43
C ALA A 174 -12.89 2.85 11.70
N ARG A 175 -12.54 2.61 10.41
CA ARG A 175 -13.12 1.54 9.61
C ARG A 175 -12.60 0.17 10.05
N TYR A 176 -11.30 0.04 10.30
CA TYR A 176 -10.72 -1.21 10.80
C TYR A 176 -11.28 -1.55 12.20
N PHE A 177 -11.48 -0.53 13.05
CA PHE A 177 -12.10 -0.72 14.36
C PHE A 177 -13.52 -1.27 14.23
N GLU A 178 -14.34 -0.69 13.35
CA GLU A 178 -15.71 -1.15 13.11
C GLU A 178 -15.74 -2.57 12.54
N MET A 179 -14.89 -2.86 11.55
CA MET A 179 -14.80 -4.19 10.93
C MET A 179 -14.35 -5.26 11.93
N GLU A 180 -13.45 -4.93 12.85
CA GLU A 180 -12.90 -5.89 13.79
C GLU A 180 -13.78 -6.10 15.02
N TYR A 181 -14.29 -5.01 15.60
CA TYR A 181 -14.99 -5.02 16.90
C TYR A 181 -16.47 -4.67 16.80
N GLY A 182 -16.98 -4.45 15.59
CA GLY A 182 -18.37 -4.09 15.34
C GLY A 182 -18.67 -2.61 15.58
N SER A 183 -19.88 -2.24 15.20
CA SER A 183 -20.38 -0.86 15.31
C SER A 183 -20.55 -0.43 16.78
N GLN A 184 -19.99 0.72 17.14
CA GLN A 184 -20.01 1.26 18.51
C GLN A 184 -20.58 2.68 18.52
N LYS A 185 -21.61 2.95 19.33
CA LYS A 185 -22.15 4.31 19.52
C LYS A 185 -21.30 5.17 20.46
N LYS A 186 -20.53 4.55 21.34
CA LYS A 186 -19.67 5.22 22.32
C LYS A 186 -18.34 4.47 22.43
N PHE A 187 -17.28 5.21 22.68
CA PHE A 187 -15.93 4.69 22.84
C PHE A 187 -15.38 5.18 24.18
N LEU A 188 -15.02 4.25 25.09
CA LEU A 188 -14.30 4.56 26.30
C LEU A 188 -12.80 4.57 25.98
N VAL A 189 -12.18 5.74 26.04
CA VAL A 189 -10.78 5.95 25.66
C VAL A 189 -9.94 6.22 26.90
N GLU A 190 -8.90 5.41 27.11
CA GLU A 190 -7.83 5.67 28.07
C GLU A 190 -6.69 6.37 27.33
N TYR A 191 -6.30 7.55 27.81
CA TYR A 191 -5.30 8.38 27.14
C TYR A 191 -4.47 9.20 28.12
N SER A 192 -3.35 9.77 27.69
CA SER A 192 -2.64 10.84 28.37
C SER A 192 -2.57 12.08 27.52
N LEU A 193 -2.46 13.25 28.17
CA LEU A 193 -2.18 14.51 27.49
C LEU A 193 -0.73 14.50 26.93
N PRO A 194 -0.43 15.31 25.89
CA PRO A 194 0.96 15.55 25.49
C PRO A 194 1.81 15.94 26.69
N ASP A 195 3.00 15.39 26.80
CA ASP A 195 3.97 15.65 27.87
C ASP A 195 3.52 15.32 29.31
N LYS A 196 2.45 14.53 29.46
CA LYS A 196 1.96 14.06 30.77
C LYS A 196 1.84 12.54 30.80
N SER A 197 2.30 11.94 31.91
CA SER A 197 2.21 10.50 32.14
C SER A 197 0.87 10.07 32.78
N GLN A 198 0.10 11.02 33.31
CA GLN A 198 -1.17 10.70 33.97
C GLN A 198 -2.19 10.19 32.96
N LYS A 199 -2.72 9.00 33.23
CA LYS A 199 -3.80 8.40 32.43
C LYS A 199 -5.14 8.96 32.82
N LEU A 200 -5.92 9.30 31.80
CA LEU A 200 -7.25 9.83 31.89
C LEU A 200 -8.25 8.90 31.16
N LEU A 201 -9.49 8.92 31.57
CA LEU A 201 -10.59 8.20 30.92
C LEU A 201 -11.62 9.17 30.38
N LYS A 202 -12.02 8.96 29.14
CA LYS A 202 -13.08 9.75 28.49
C LYS A 202 -13.96 8.85 27.66
N THR A 203 -15.30 9.03 27.77
CA THR A 203 -16.25 8.43 26.86
C THR A 203 -16.56 9.44 25.76
N ILE A 204 -16.30 9.07 24.51
CA ILE A 204 -16.59 9.88 23.32
C ILE A 204 -17.70 9.23 22.51
N THR A 205 -18.47 10.05 21.79
CA THR A 205 -19.59 9.59 20.95
C THR A 205 -19.10 9.26 19.55
N GLY A 206 -19.61 8.17 18.98
CA GLY A 206 -19.36 7.79 17.60
C GLY A 206 -19.96 8.78 16.60
N VAL A 207 -19.40 8.81 15.40
CA VAL A 207 -19.81 9.70 14.31
C VAL A 207 -20.26 8.93 13.08
N SER A 208 -20.95 9.59 12.15
CA SER A 208 -21.30 9.04 10.86
C SER A 208 -20.06 8.89 9.95
N ASN A 209 -20.20 8.14 8.88
CA ASN A 209 -19.11 7.97 7.90
C ASN A 209 -18.72 9.29 7.22
N GLU A 210 -19.69 10.18 6.96
CA GLU A 210 -19.46 11.50 6.39
C GLU A 210 -18.61 12.37 7.33
N ILE A 211 -18.99 12.46 8.61
CA ILE A 211 -18.24 13.20 9.64
C ILE A 211 -16.84 12.60 9.82
N ARG A 212 -16.72 11.27 9.84
CA ARG A 212 -15.42 10.60 9.90
C ARG A 212 -14.51 11.01 8.74
N LYS A 213 -15.03 11.01 7.50
CA LYS A 213 -14.27 11.42 6.29
C LYS A 213 -13.89 12.90 6.38
N GLU A 214 -14.78 13.75 6.84
CA GLU A 214 -14.50 15.18 7.03
C GLU A 214 -13.42 15.41 8.10
N ASN A 215 -13.54 14.77 9.27
CA ASN A 215 -12.53 14.84 10.32
C ASN A 215 -11.15 14.37 9.81
N PHE A 216 -11.12 13.31 9.01
CA PHE A 216 -9.89 12.83 8.40
C PHE A 216 -9.30 13.85 7.41
N LYS A 217 -10.11 14.49 6.60
CA LYS A 217 -9.71 15.56 5.67
C LYS A 217 -9.11 16.76 6.42
N ASN A 218 -9.71 17.10 7.58
CA ASN A 218 -9.34 18.25 8.40
C ASN A 218 -8.32 17.90 9.52
N ARG A 219 -7.67 16.72 9.46
CA ARG A 219 -6.69 16.31 10.45
C ARG A 219 -5.50 17.25 10.50
N HIS A 220 -4.79 17.24 11.63
CA HIS A 220 -3.48 17.89 11.71
C HIS A 220 -2.48 17.08 10.88
N SER A 221 -1.90 17.71 9.88
CA SER A 221 -0.98 17.03 8.96
C SER A 221 0.14 17.96 8.54
N LEU A 222 1.33 17.40 8.40
CA LEU A 222 2.43 18.05 7.71
C LEU A 222 2.10 18.19 6.21
N PRO A 223 2.72 19.14 5.49
CA PRO A 223 2.60 19.19 4.04
C PRO A 223 2.92 17.87 3.36
N ILE A 224 3.89 17.12 3.87
CA ILE A 224 4.24 15.78 3.38
C ILE A 224 3.15 14.75 3.63
N ASP A 225 2.37 14.87 4.70
CA ASP A 225 1.26 13.96 5.00
C ASP A 225 -0.01 14.30 4.20
N SER A 226 -0.09 15.51 3.62
CA SER A 226 -1.30 15.98 2.91
C SER A 226 -1.59 15.23 1.62
N LEU A 227 -0.58 14.56 1.07
CA LEU A 227 -0.68 13.81 -0.19
C LEU A 227 -1.30 12.41 -0.02
N GLN A 228 -1.66 12.01 1.19
CA GLN A 228 -2.07 10.65 1.51
C GLN A 228 -3.38 10.19 0.87
N TYR A 229 -4.28 11.10 0.53
CA TYR A 229 -5.63 10.73 0.07
C TYR A 229 -6.14 11.78 -0.92
N GLY A 230 -6.09 11.45 -2.19
CA GLY A 230 -6.59 12.27 -3.28
C GLY A 230 -5.63 12.34 -4.46
N LYS A 231 -6.03 13.04 -5.52
CA LYS A 231 -5.15 13.29 -6.67
C LYS A 231 -3.96 14.15 -6.23
N ILE A 232 -2.76 13.64 -6.41
CA ILE A 232 -1.51 14.34 -6.15
C ILE A 232 -1.42 15.50 -7.14
N LYS A 233 -1.61 16.73 -6.66
CA LYS A 233 -1.58 17.93 -7.52
C LYS A 233 -0.18 18.26 -8.03
N ASN A 234 0.83 18.09 -7.16
CA ASN A 234 2.24 18.34 -7.50
C ASN A 234 2.96 17.00 -7.58
N LYS A 235 2.94 16.37 -8.76
CA LYS A 235 3.56 15.05 -8.96
C LYS A 235 5.07 15.10 -8.73
N TYR A 236 5.72 16.19 -9.17
CA TYR A 236 7.17 16.40 -9.06
C TYR A 236 7.52 17.90 -8.96
N SER A 237 8.69 18.21 -8.41
CA SER A 237 9.22 19.58 -8.36
C SER A 237 10.73 19.59 -8.17
N PHE A 238 11.37 20.69 -8.57
CA PHE A 238 12.79 20.93 -8.34
C PHE A 238 12.99 22.32 -7.71
N LYS A 239 13.89 22.41 -6.71
CA LYS A 239 14.24 23.67 -6.03
C LYS A 239 15.71 23.72 -5.67
N VAL A 240 16.32 24.88 -5.79
CA VAL A 240 17.61 25.19 -5.17
C VAL A 240 17.34 25.63 -3.72
N ILE A 241 17.93 24.93 -2.76
CA ILE A 241 17.71 25.15 -1.31
C ILE A 241 18.80 26.07 -0.76
N THR A 242 20.07 25.77 -1.10
CA THR A 242 21.24 26.59 -0.75
C THR A 242 22.15 26.69 -1.98
N PRO A 243 23.18 27.53 -2.00
CA PRO A 243 24.09 27.61 -3.15
C PRO A 243 24.75 26.29 -3.55
N ASN A 244 24.86 25.32 -2.62
CA ASN A 244 25.48 24.02 -2.87
C ASN A 244 24.53 22.82 -2.81
N THR A 245 23.22 23.04 -2.60
CA THR A 245 22.22 21.98 -2.36
C THR A 245 20.94 22.23 -3.13
N SER A 246 20.47 21.23 -3.86
CA SER A 246 19.16 21.22 -4.53
C SER A 246 18.27 20.08 -4.01
N LEU A 247 16.97 20.24 -4.18
CA LEU A 247 15.92 19.29 -3.83
C LEU A 247 15.13 18.90 -5.09
N LEU A 248 15.10 17.62 -5.40
CA LEU A 248 14.20 17.01 -6.36
C LEU A 248 13.15 16.23 -5.58
N THR A 249 11.89 16.61 -5.70
CA THR A 249 10.76 15.89 -5.08
C THR A 249 9.98 15.13 -6.14
N ILE A 250 9.68 13.85 -5.90
CA ILE A 250 8.88 13.00 -6.78
C ILE A 250 7.85 12.27 -5.93
N ASN A 251 6.63 12.78 -5.94
CA ASN A 251 5.55 12.30 -5.08
C ASN A 251 4.82 11.08 -5.63
N THR A 252 5.00 10.76 -6.90
CA THR A 252 4.39 9.59 -7.57
C THR A 252 5.07 9.34 -8.90
N PHE A 253 5.08 8.09 -9.35
CA PHE A 253 5.38 7.71 -10.72
C PHE A 253 4.14 7.49 -11.59
N ALA A 254 2.92 7.70 -11.07
CA ALA A 254 1.70 7.72 -11.88
C ALA A 254 1.63 8.98 -12.75
N ILE A 255 2.49 9.02 -13.79
CA ILE A 255 2.71 10.14 -14.71
C ILE A 255 2.55 9.61 -16.14
N GLY A 256 1.37 9.84 -16.73
CA GLY A 256 1.01 9.25 -18.01
C GLY A 256 0.73 7.74 -17.91
N ASN A 257 0.42 7.13 -19.05
CA ASN A 257 0.08 5.71 -19.12
C ASN A 257 1.19 4.85 -19.77
N ASN A 258 2.09 5.48 -20.52
CA ASN A 258 3.22 4.85 -21.21
C ASN A 258 4.26 5.91 -21.62
N ALA A 259 5.32 5.48 -22.31
CA ALA A 259 6.43 6.35 -22.72
C ALA A 259 6.04 7.43 -23.78
N GLU A 260 4.97 7.25 -24.53
CA GLU A 260 4.49 8.19 -25.55
C GLU A 260 3.48 9.20 -24.97
N ASP A 261 3.02 9.00 -23.74
CA ASP A 261 2.04 9.88 -23.12
C ASP A 261 2.60 11.29 -22.88
N LYS A 262 1.75 12.29 -23.11
CA LYS A 262 2.11 13.71 -22.95
C LYS A 262 2.62 14.05 -21.53
N GLU A 263 2.05 13.42 -20.51
CA GLU A 263 2.49 13.64 -19.13
C GLU A 263 3.88 13.06 -18.90
N HIS A 264 4.16 11.85 -19.43
CA HIS A 264 5.50 11.25 -19.39
C HIS A 264 6.53 12.12 -20.11
N LEU A 265 6.23 12.57 -21.33
CA LEU A 265 7.12 13.44 -22.11
C LEU A 265 7.38 14.77 -21.42
N ALA A 266 6.37 15.34 -20.73
CA ALA A 266 6.52 16.55 -19.93
C ALA A 266 7.42 16.30 -18.71
N TYR A 267 7.28 15.16 -18.06
CA TYR A 267 8.12 14.73 -16.95
C TYR A 267 9.58 14.54 -17.38
N LYS A 268 9.81 13.84 -18.49
CA LYS A 268 11.14 13.69 -19.07
C LYS A 268 11.80 15.04 -19.33
N LYS A 269 11.07 15.96 -19.98
CA LYS A 269 11.56 17.32 -20.24
C LYS A 269 11.88 18.10 -18.95
N HIS A 270 11.11 17.88 -17.88
CA HIS A 270 11.38 18.45 -16.56
C HIS A 270 12.70 17.92 -16.00
N LEU A 271 12.91 16.60 -16.01
CA LEU A 271 14.16 16.00 -15.57
C LEU A 271 15.35 16.47 -16.41
N ASP A 272 15.24 16.47 -17.74
CA ASP A 272 16.27 17.03 -18.66
C ASP A 272 16.68 18.43 -18.23
N SER A 273 15.71 19.31 -17.97
CA SER A 273 15.97 20.69 -17.56
C SER A 273 16.64 20.80 -16.20
N CYS A 274 16.19 19.99 -15.21
CA CYS A 274 16.77 19.97 -13.87
C CYS A 274 18.23 19.50 -13.88
N PHE A 275 18.51 18.41 -14.57
CA PHE A 275 19.84 17.82 -14.57
C PHE A 275 20.82 18.57 -15.50
N GLN A 276 20.32 19.20 -16.55
CA GLN A 276 21.10 20.18 -17.32
C GLN A 276 21.48 21.40 -16.44
N TYR A 277 20.52 21.91 -15.64
CA TYR A 277 20.82 22.96 -14.69
C TYR A 277 21.90 22.53 -13.67
N LEU A 278 21.78 21.33 -13.10
CA LEU A 278 22.77 20.79 -12.15
C LEU A 278 24.15 20.62 -12.80
N SER A 279 24.22 20.14 -14.03
CA SER A 279 25.50 19.97 -14.77
C SER A 279 26.19 21.29 -15.10
N ASN A 280 25.42 22.37 -15.30
CA ASN A 280 25.93 23.73 -15.56
C ASN A 280 26.29 24.50 -14.27
N ASN A 281 25.83 24.04 -13.10
CA ASN A 281 26.04 24.69 -11.81
C ASN A 281 26.88 23.82 -10.88
N LEU A 282 28.16 23.64 -11.19
CA LEU A 282 29.07 22.71 -10.52
C LEU A 282 29.31 23.01 -9.02
N GLN A 283 28.91 24.18 -8.53
CA GLN A 283 28.87 24.50 -7.10
C GLN A 283 27.81 23.69 -6.33
N ILE A 284 26.78 23.19 -7.00
CA ILE A 284 25.78 22.32 -6.37
C ILE A 284 26.40 20.92 -6.23
N LYS A 285 26.77 20.57 -5.00
CA LYS A 285 27.43 19.32 -4.66
C LYS A 285 26.48 18.29 -4.03
N ASN A 286 25.31 18.73 -3.57
CA ASN A 286 24.35 17.91 -2.84
C ASN A 286 22.99 17.93 -3.54
N LEU A 287 22.43 16.75 -3.79
CA LEU A 287 21.07 16.58 -4.30
C LEU A 287 20.25 15.78 -3.30
N ILE A 288 19.25 16.40 -2.72
CA ILE A 288 18.23 15.73 -1.93
C ILE A 288 17.18 15.21 -2.91
N VAL A 289 16.91 13.91 -2.88
CA VAL A 289 15.86 13.26 -3.66
C VAL A 289 14.79 12.81 -2.69
N ASP A 290 13.65 13.50 -2.69
CA ASP A 290 12.53 13.22 -1.78
C ASP A 290 11.45 12.39 -2.49
N VAL A 291 11.37 11.12 -2.15
CA VAL A 291 10.37 10.19 -2.67
C VAL A 291 9.43 9.66 -1.57
N ARG A 292 9.42 10.31 -0.40
CA ARG A 292 8.66 9.84 0.78
C ARG A 292 7.16 9.61 0.54
N ASN A 293 6.56 10.27 -0.44
CA ASN A 293 5.15 10.09 -0.80
C ASN A 293 4.92 9.17 -1.99
N ASN A 294 5.98 8.61 -2.57
CA ASN A 294 5.87 7.87 -3.82
C ASN A 294 5.41 6.43 -3.60
N GLY A 295 4.12 6.17 -3.79
CA GLY A 295 3.53 4.84 -3.75
C GLY A 295 3.68 4.03 -5.05
N GLY A 296 4.49 4.52 -6.00
CA GLY A 296 4.67 3.87 -7.31
C GLY A 296 3.92 4.57 -8.44
N GLY A 297 3.66 3.84 -9.50
CA GLY A 297 2.96 4.35 -10.68
C GLY A 297 3.30 3.56 -11.94
N THR A 298 3.42 4.27 -13.05
CA THR A 298 3.49 3.72 -14.41
C THR A 298 4.93 3.73 -14.93
N ASP A 299 5.34 2.65 -15.55
CA ASP A 299 6.59 2.57 -16.29
C ASP A 299 6.58 3.47 -17.53
N PRO A 300 7.74 4.00 -17.95
CA PRO A 300 9.09 3.79 -17.39
C PRO A 300 9.58 4.96 -16.50
N ASN A 301 8.70 5.61 -15.72
CA ASN A 301 9.02 6.85 -15.00
C ASN A 301 10.09 6.67 -13.91
N ASP A 302 10.10 5.56 -13.22
CA ASP A 302 11.07 5.21 -12.17
C ASP A 302 12.46 4.96 -12.74
N ILE A 303 12.57 4.09 -13.76
CA ILE A 303 13.84 3.79 -14.43
C ILE A 303 14.38 5.00 -15.21
N LEU A 304 13.51 5.81 -15.83
CA LEU A 304 13.89 7.10 -16.41
C LEU A 304 14.52 8.02 -15.35
N THR A 305 13.87 8.18 -14.19
CA THR A 305 14.39 9.02 -13.11
C THR A 305 15.73 8.51 -12.60
N PHE A 306 15.87 7.19 -12.46
CA PHE A 306 17.11 6.57 -11.99
C PHE A 306 18.27 6.81 -12.97
N SER A 307 18.04 6.94 -14.28
CA SER A 307 19.09 7.21 -15.27
C SER A 307 19.86 8.49 -14.97
N TYR A 308 19.24 9.50 -14.37
CA TYR A 308 19.89 10.77 -13.97
C TYR A 308 20.67 10.68 -12.66
N LEU A 309 20.57 9.60 -11.91
CA LEU A 309 21.24 9.43 -10.62
C LEU A 309 22.41 8.46 -10.67
N THR A 310 22.38 7.51 -11.58
CA THR A 310 23.44 6.48 -11.73
C THR A 310 24.59 6.96 -12.62
N GLN A 311 25.77 6.32 -12.44
CA GLN A 311 26.95 6.53 -13.27
C GLN A 311 27.33 5.26 -14.05
N LYS A 312 26.55 4.19 -13.92
CA LYS A 312 26.82 2.88 -14.52
C LYS A 312 25.61 2.35 -15.25
N PRO A 313 25.78 1.55 -16.31
CA PRO A 313 24.68 0.81 -16.91
C PRO A 313 23.95 -0.04 -15.87
N TYR A 314 22.65 -0.21 -16.04
CA TYR A 314 21.76 -0.90 -15.10
C TYR A 314 20.63 -1.60 -15.82
N ARG A 315 20.05 -2.60 -15.16
CA ARG A 315 18.77 -3.20 -15.49
C ARG A 315 17.80 -2.92 -14.34
N GLU A 316 16.53 -3.00 -14.61
CA GLU A 316 15.53 -2.93 -13.55
C GLU A 316 15.54 -4.21 -12.72
N ASN A 317 15.42 -5.35 -13.38
CA ASN A 317 15.30 -6.65 -12.74
C ASN A 317 16.54 -7.52 -12.99
N ALA A 318 16.95 -8.26 -11.97
CA ALA A 318 17.89 -9.38 -12.12
C ALA A 318 17.17 -10.62 -12.68
N GLU A 319 15.96 -10.89 -12.25
CA GLU A 319 15.06 -11.93 -12.76
C GLU A 319 13.60 -11.44 -12.65
N ALA A 320 12.81 -11.72 -13.69
CA ALA A 320 11.37 -11.64 -13.66
C ALA A 320 10.77 -12.87 -14.32
N TYR A 321 9.71 -13.46 -13.73
CA TYR A 321 9.11 -14.67 -14.28
C TYR A 321 7.65 -14.85 -13.89
N VAL A 322 6.95 -15.66 -14.69
CA VAL A 322 5.63 -16.21 -14.38
C VAL A 322 5.65 -17.74 -14.42
N ASN A 323 4.71 -18.40 -13.76
CA ASN A 323 4.59 -19.85 -13.72
C ASN A 323 3.65 -20.41 -14.81
N PHE A 324 3.00 -19.56 -15.60
CA PHE A 324 2.02 -19.93 -16.60
C PHE A 324 2.04 -18.96 -17.78
N GLN A 325 1.48 -19.38 -18.92
CA GLN A 325 1.20 -18.54 -20.09
C GLN A 325 -0.27 -18.53 -20.48
N GLU A 326 -1.07 -19.46 -19.90
CA GLU A 326 -2.54 -19.48 -20.00
C GLU A 326 -3.08 -19.24 -18.59
N ILE A 327 -3.98 -18.25 -18.45
CA ILE A 327 -4.47 -17.82 -17.14
C ILE A 327 -5.24 -18.95 -16.44
N PRO A 328 -4.82 -19.39 -15.24
CA PRO A 328 -5.53 -20.44 -14.52
C PRO A 328 -6.91 -19.99 -14.06
N PHE A 329 -7.87 -20.89 -14.01
CA PHE A 329 -9.23 -20.65 -13.49
C PHE A 329 -9.98 -19.47 -14.14
N PRO A 330 -10.06 -19.39 -15.49
CA PRO A 330 -10.68 -18.26 -16.18
C PRO A 330 -12.15 -18.03 -15.81
N ASN A 331 -12.85 -19.05 -15.31
CA ASN A 331 -14.25 -18.96 -14.87
C ASN A 331 -14.45 -18.15 -13.58
N TYR A 332 -13.39 -17.87 -12.84
CA TYR A 332 -13.40 -17.04 -11.62
C TYR A 332 -12.69 -15.69 -11.84
N LEU A 333 -12.08 -15.47 -13.03
CA LEU A 333 -11.43 -14.22 -13.35
C LEU A 333 -12.48 -13.11 -13.48
N VAL A 334 -12.16 -11.94 -12.96
CA VAL A 334 -12.96 -10.73 -13.14
C VAL A 334 -12.50 -10.03 -14.40
N TYR A 335 -13.41 -9.90 -15.37
CA TYR A 335 -13.15 -9.22 -16.64
C TYR A 335 -13.68 -7.79 -16.59
N GLU A 336 -13.08 -6.89 -17.36
CA GLU A 336 -13.62 -5.56 -17.60
C GLU A 336 -14.87 -5.62 -18.45
N GLU A 337 -14.90 -6.54 -19.42
CA GLU A 337 -16.01 -6.76 -20.34
C GLU A 337 -17.08 -7.66 -19.72
N THR A 338 -18.34 -7.44 -20.12
CA THR A 338 -19.49 -8.20 -19.62
C THR A 338 -19.99 -9.27 -20.57
N GLU A 339 -19.71 -9.14 -21.87
CA GLU A 339 -20.14 -10.07 -22.91
C GLU A 339 -19.17 -11.25 -23.03
N PRO A 340 -19.64 -12.51 -23.01
CA PRO A 340 -18.77 -13.69 -23.02
C PRO A 340 -17.76 -13.74 -24.18
N GLN A 341 -18.16 -13.24 -25.38
CA GLN A 341 -17.26 -13.18 -26.52
C GLN A 341 -16.11 -12.20 -26.28
N LYS A 342 -16.39 -11.02 -25.74
CA LYS A 342 -15.38 -10.01 -25.43
C LYS A 342 -14.49 -10.44 -24.25
N GLN A 343 -15.04 -11.12 -23.24
CA GLN A 343 -14.23 -11.71 -22.16
C GLN A 343 -13.25 -12.74 -22.71
N HIS A 344 -13.64 -13.51 -23.72
CA HIS A 344 -12.72 -14.44 -24.36
C HIS A 344 -11.61 -13.72 -25.13
N GLU A 345 -11.93 -12.63 -25.81
CA GLU A 345 -10.97 -11.79 -26.52
C GLU A 345 -10.01 -11.12 -25.53
N GLU A 346 -10.52 -10.46 -24.47
CA GLU A 346 -9.73 -9.85 -23.39
C GLU A 346 -8.73 -10.85 -22.78
N ARG A 347 -9.20 -12.08 -22.47
CA ARG A 347 -8.32 -13.14 -21.95
C ARG A 347 -7.24 -13.52 -22.95
N LYS A 348 -7.61 -13.68 -24.24
CA LYS A 348 -6.67 -14.10 -25.27
C LYS A 348 -5.57 -13.04 -25.47
N ASP A 349 -5.95 -11.77 -25.52
CA ASP A 349 -5.01 -10.64 -25.65
C ASP A 349 -4.04 -10.63 -24.46
N PHE A 350 -4.55 -10.79 -23.24
CA PHE A 350 -3.75 -10.90 -22.02
C PHE A 350 -2.76 -12.08 -22.05
N GLU A 351 -3.20 -13.27 -22.49
CA GLU A 351 -2.34 -14.45 -22.62
C GLU A 351 -1.30 -14.30 -23.74
N GLU A 352 -1.60 -13.56 -24.80
CA GLU A 352 -0.63 -13.22 -25.85
C GLU A 352 0.44 -12.25 -25.33
N GLU A 353 0.07 -11.23 -24.57
CA GLU A 353 1.00 -10.32 -23.90
C GLU A 353 1.94 -11.08 -22.94
N ILE A 354 1.41 -12.00 -22.12
CA ILE A 354 2.24 -12.85 -21.26
C ILE A 354 3.21 -13.71 -22.07
N LYS A 355 2.77 -14.34 -23.17
CA LYS A 355 3.63 -15.15 -24.04
C LYS A 355 4.71 -14.32 -24.71
N GLU A 356 4.42 -13.09 -25.07
CA GLU A 356 5.38 -12.17 -25.65
C GLU A 356 6.44 -11.71 -24.65
N GLU A 357 6.01 -11.36 -23.43
CA GLU A 357 6.91 -10.90 -22.38
C GLU A 357 7.70 -12.03 -21.73
N PHE A 358 7.10 -13.22 -21.58
CA PHE A 358 7.68 -14.37 -20.89
C PHE A 358 7.73 -15.61 -21.80
N PRO A 359 8.50 -15.60 -22.91
CA PRO A 359 8.43 -16.65 -23.93
C PRO A 359 9.18 -17.93 -23.55
N LYS A 360 10.20 -17.87 -22.71
CA LYS A 360 11.16 -18.95 -22.51
C LYS A 360 10.93 -19.70 -21.21
N LEU A 361 10.63 -21.01 -21.33
CA LEU A 361 10.49 -21.90 -20.18
C LEU A 361 11.88 -22.39 -19.71
N GLU A 362 12.22 -22.07 -18.46
CA GLU A 362 13.43 -22.54 -17.78
C GLU A 362 13.09 -23.01 -16.36
N ASN A 363 13.44 -24.24 -16.01
CA ASN A 363 13.20 -24.80 -14.66
C ASN A 363 11.77 -24.65 -14.15
N GLY A 364 10.76 -24.72 -15.03
CA GLY A 364 9.34 -24.59 -14.69
C GLY A 364 8.85 -23.15 -14.54
N LYS A 365 9.66 -22.16 -14.91
CA LYS A 365 9.34 -20.72 -14.92
C LYS A 365 9.42 -20.21 -16.36
N TYR A 366 8.49 -19.35 -16.75
CA TYR A 366 8.59 -18.58 -17.99
C TYR A 366 9.29 -17.26 -17.68
N ILE A 367 10.48 -17.08 -18.26
CA ILE A 367 11.41 -15.98 -17.97
C ILE A 367 11.13 -14.79 -18.88
N GLN A 368 11.23 -13.57 -18.32
CA GLN A 368 11.07 -12.32 -19.05
C GLN A 368 12.11 -12.18 -20.17
N ASP A 369 11.65 -11.81 -21.35
CA ASP A 369 12.52 -11.53 -22.49
C ASP A 369 13.38 -10.28 -22.26
N GLU A 370 14.62 -10.28 -22.74
CA GLU A 370 15.56 -9.17 -22.57
C GLU A 370 15.06 -7.84 -23.16
N LYS A 371 14.15 -7.86 -24.14
CA LYS A 371 13.58 -6.64 -24.70
C LYS A 371 12.72 -5.84 -23.70
N PHE A 372 12.14 -6.54 -22.69
CA PHE A 372 11.37 -5.91 -21.60
C PHE A 372 12.24 -5.58 -20.37
N ASN A 373 13.51 -6.02 -20.34
CA ASN A 373 14.46 -5.74 -19.27
C ASN A 373 15.83 -5.38 -19.85
N ALA A 374 15.87 -4.40 -20.75
CA ALA A 374 17.06 -4.00 -21.46
C ALA A 374 18.14 -3.39 -20.55
N LEU A 375 19.41 -3.51 -20.93
CA LEU A 375 20.51 -2.81 -20.27
C LEU A 375 20.45 -1.31 -20.62
N LEU A 376 20.06 -0.51 -19.65
CA LEU A 376 19.90 0.94 -19.79
C LEU A 376 21.19 1.68 -19.48
N GLN A 377 21.36 2.87 -20.05
CA GLN A 377 22.53 3.72 -19.86
C GLN A 377 22.19 4.91 -18.95
N PRO A 378 23.18 5.39 -18.15
CA PRO A 378 23.05 6.68 -17.46
C PRO A 378 22.75 7.83 -18.41
N ASP A 379 21.96 8.81 -17.98
CA ASP A 379 21.83 10.05 -18.74
C ASP A 379 23.17 10.80 -18.79
N LYS A 380 23.43 11.49 -19.90
CA LYS A 380 24.66 12.29 -20.08
C LYS A 380 24.86 13.37 -19.01
N ASN A 381 23.75 13.91 -18.47
CA ASN A 381 23.73 14.92 -17.42
C ASN A 381 23.53 14.31 -16.01
N SER A 382 23.72 12.99 -15.85
CA SER A 382 23.55 12.33 -14.55
C SER A 382 24.37 13.03 -13.45
N PHE A 383 23.75 13.18 -12.28
CA PHE A 383 24.32 13.92 -11.15
C PHE A 383 25.54 13.20 -10.55
N LYS A 384 26.64 13.90 -10.41
CA LYS A 384 27.93 13.34 -9.94
C LYS A 384 28.27 13.68 -8.48
N GLY A 385 27.46 14.51 -7.83
CA GLY A 385 27.63 14.91 -6.43
C GLY A 385 27.09 13.87 -5.45
N GLN A 386 26.95 14.28 -4.19
CA GLN A 386 26.38 13.45 -3.13
C GLN A 386 24.86 13.46 -3.20
N ILE A 387 24.27 12.27 -3.22
CA ILE A 387 22.81 12.08 -3.18
C ILE A 387 22.37 11.79 -1.74
N TYR A 388 21.29 12.43 -1.31
CA TYR A 388 20.57 12.18 -0.07
C TYR A 388 19.15 11.73 -0.42
N LEU A 389 18.84 10.45 -0.22
CA LEU A 389 17.54 9.88 -0.56
C LEU A 389 16.64 9.86 0.67
N LEU A 390 15.52 10.60 0.61
CA LEU A 390 14.52 10.60 1.68
C LEU A 390 13.46 9.53 1.40
N ILE A 391 13.31 8.59 2.35
CA ILE A 391 12.37 7.47 2.27
C ILE A 391 11.39 7.43 3.45
N SER A 392 10.24 6.79 3.24
CA SER A 392 9.20 6.61 4.26
C SER A 392 8.44 5.27 4.09
N PRO A 393 7.64 4.86 5.09
CA PRO A 393 6.78 3.68 5.00
C PRO A 393 5.74 3.69 3.87
N ARG A 394 5.57 4.81 3.16
CA ARG A 394 4.63 4.93 2.02
C ARG A 394 5.18 4.43 0.70
N ILE A 395 6.49 4.30 0.59
CA ILE A 395 7.14 3.93 -0.67
C ILE A 395 6.81 2.47 -1.01
N ALA A 396 6.24 2.28 -2.21
CA ALA A 396 5.72 1.01 -2.70
C ALA A 396 5.88 0.89 -4.21
N SER A 397 5.76 -0.33 -4.75
CA SER A 397 5.71 -0.61 -6.19
C SER A 397 6.88 0.06 -6.93
N ALA A 398 6.68 0.68 -8.10
CA ALA A 398 7.70 1.42 -8.84
C ALA A 398 8.50 2.42 -7.96
N GLY A 399 7.86 3.00 -6.91
CA GLY A 399 8.55 3.83 -5.92
C GLY A 399 9.61 3.07 -5.13
N SER A 400 9.34 1.81 -4.75
CA SER A 400 10.33 0.95 -4.08
C SER A 400 11.37 0.41 -5.04
N LEU A 401 11.03 0.11 -6.31
CA LEU A 401 12.00 -0.28 -7.33
C LEU A 401 13.03 0.84 -7.56
N PHE A 402 12.55 2.06 -7.78
CA PHE A 402 13.42 3.24 -7.88
C PHE A 402 14.31 3.43 -6.64
N ALA A 403 13.71 3.41 -5.44
CA ALA A 403 14.44 3.63 -4.20
C ALA A 403 15.48 2.52 -3.94
N SER A 404 15.20 1.26 -4.33
CA SER A 404 16.15 0.14 -4.28
C SER A 404 17.33 0.35 -5.19
N LEU A 405 17.11 0.71 -6.45
CA LEU A 405 18.17 1.04 -7.39
C LEU A 405 19.02 2.20 -6.89
N ALA A 406 18.40 3.30 -6.42
CA ALA A 406 19.09 4.46 -5.87
C ALA A 406 19.93 4.07 -4.64
N THR A 407 19.39 3.25 -3.73
CA THR A 407 20.11 2.75 -2.55
C THR A 407 21.26 1.80 -2.91
N GLY A 408 21.06 0.91 -3.90
CA GLY A 408 21.98 -0.17 -4.22
C GLY A 408 23.08 0.24 -5.19
N ARG A 409 22.80 1.14 -6.14
CA ARG A 409 23.64 1.41 -7.30
C ARG A 409 24.14 2.83 -7.42
N THR A 410 23.92 3.68 -6.39
CA THR A 410 24.46 5.04 -6.31
C THR A 410 25.24 5.26 -5.02
N ASN A 411 25.77 6.49 -4.84
CA ASN A 411 26.37 6.94 -3.57
C ASN A 411 25.36 7.53 -2.59
N ALA A 412 24.06 7.23 -2.74
CA ALA A 412 23.02 7.81 -1.90
C ALA A 412 23.21 7.48 -0.41
N ILE A 413 23.08 8.48 0.43
CA ILE A 413 22.86 8.31 1.86
C ILE A 413 21.35 8.28 2.05
N VAL A 414 20.82 7.15 2.51
CA VAL A 414 19.40 6.91 2.67
C VAL A 414 18.94 7.33 4.06
N ILE A 415 17.96 8.23 4.13
CA ILE A 415 17.49 8.86 5.38
C ILE A 415 15.97 8.71 5.49
N GLY A 416 15.48 8.39 6.67
CA GLY A 416 14.05 8.32 6.95
C GLY A 416 13.64 7.05 7.66
N GLU A 417 12.55 6.44 7.22
CA GLU A 417 11.99 5.21 7.80
C GLU A 417 11.89 4.13 6.75
N GLU A 418 11.95 2.86 7.19
CA GLU A 418 11.82 1.68 6.32
C GLU A 418 10.61 1.77 5.39
N THR A 419 10.82 1.49 4.09
CA THR A 419 9.75 1.49 3.09
C THR A 419 8.80 0.30 3.23
N MET A 420 7.59 0.40 2.69
CA MET A 420 6.62 -0.70 2.60
C MET A 420 7.04 -1.76 1.57
N GLY A 421 7.58 -1.33 0.43
CA GLY A 421 8.06 -2.22 -0.62
C GLY A 421 9.49 -2.71 -0.37
N GLY A 422 9.78 -3.95 -0.82
CA GLY A 422 11.03 -4.66 -0.54
C GLY A 422 12.25 -4.12 -1.29
N TYR A 423 13.44 -4.21 -0.68
CA TYR A 423 14.71 -3.84 -1.31
C TYR A 423 15.09 -4.79 -2.47
N TYR A 424 14.89 -6.09 -2.31
CA TYR A 424 15.28 -7.11 -3.30
C TYR A 424 14.19 -7.39 -4.35
N GLY A 425 13.22 -6.50 -4.52
CA GLY A 425 12.10 -6.67 -5.42
C GLY A 425 10.86 -7.23 -4.70
N HIS A 426 9.78 -7.42 -5.45
CA HIS A 426 8.47 -7.78 -4.93
C HIS A 426 7.68 -8.64 -5.94
N ASN A 427 6.48 -9.06 -5.58
CA ASN A 427 5.52 -9.53 -6.55
C ASN A 427 4.79 -8.30 -7.09
N GLY A 428 5.14 -7.89 -8.28
CA GLY A 428 4.59 -6.71 -8.92
C GLY A 428 4.22 -7.01 -10.36
N HIS A 429 3.78 -5.99 -11.09
CA HIS A 429 3.45 -6.11 -12.50
C HIS A 429 2.24 -7.00 -12.80
N THR A 430 1.46 -6.67 -13.79
CA THR A 430 0.35 -7.47 -14.34
C THR A 430 -0.62 -7.98 -13.25
N PRO A 431 -1.48 -7.11 -12.67
CA PRO A 431 -2.45 -7.51 -11.66
C PRO A 431 -3.60 -8.31 -12.28
N VAL A 432 -4.09 -9.31 -11.57
CA VAL A 432 -5.29 -10.08 -11.88
C VAL A 432 -6.25 -10.09 -10.71
N GLU A 433 -7.54 -10.07 -10.97
CA GLU A 433 -8.59 -10.16 -9.96
C GLU A 433 -9.45 -11.39 -10.17
N TYR A 434 -9.73 -12.13 -9.10
CA TYR A 434 -10.63 -13.29 -9.09
C TYR A 434 -11.76 -13.08 -8.10
N GLU A 435 -12.96 -13.59 -8.42
CA GLU A 435 -14.13 -13.60 -7.56
C GLU A 435 -14.45 -15.00 -7.06
N LEU A 436 -14.58 -15.18 -5.74
CA LEU A 436 -14.92 -16.46 -5.13
C LEU A 436 -16.39 -16.83 -5.41
N PRO A 437 -16.69 -18.12 -5.69
CA PRO A 437 -17.98 -18.53 -6.24
C PRO A 437 -19.19 -18.28 -5.33
N ASN A 438 -19.05 -18.42 -4.02
CA ASN A 438 -20.16 -18.31 -3.07
C ASN A 438 -20.19 -16.98 -2.33
N SER A 439 -19.09 -16.59 -1.69
CA SER A 439 -18.97 -15.35 -0.91
C SER A 439 -18.90 -14.09 -1.77
N LYS A 440 -18.56 -14.22 -3.05
CA LYS A 440 -18.33 -13.10 -3.96
C LYS A 440 -17.21 -12.14 -3.47
N ILE A 441 -16.36 -12.63 -2.58
CA ILE A 441 -15.15 -11.91 -2.19
C ILE A 441 -14.22 -11.89 -3.39
N LYS A 442 -13.72 -10.70 -3.72
CA LYS A 442 -12.73 -10.54 -4.77
C LYS A 442 -11.32 -10.53 -4.19
N THR A 443 -10.38 -11.14 -4.88
CA THR A 443 -8.98 -11.18 -4.51
C THR A 443 -8.12 -10.79 -5.70
N GLN A 444 -7.29 -9.75 -5.50
CA GLN A 444 -6.35 -9.24 -6.49
C GLN A 444 -4.92 -9.57 -6.05
N PHE A 445 -4.05 -9.84 -7.01
CA PHE A 445 -2.62 -9.99 -6.82
C PHE A 445 -1.88 -9.82 -8.15
N SER A 446 -0.59 -9.50 -8.09
CA SER A 446 0.27 -9.46 -9.27
C SER A 446 0.83 -10.85 -9.57
N ILE A 447 0.85 -11.23 -10.86
CA ILE A 447 1.27 -12.57 -11.28
C ILE A 447 2.77 -12.72 -11.45
N VAL A 448 3.52 -11.63 -11.63
CA VAL A 448 4.95 -11.65 -11.90
C VAL A 448 5.76 -11.63 -10.60
N ASN A 449 6.71 -12.55 -10.45
CA ASN A 449 7.73 -12.49 -9.41
C ASN A 449 8.94 -11.71 -9.93
N LEU A 450 9.26 -10.59 -9.30
CA LEU A 450 10.39 -9.72 -9.66
C LEU A 450 11.51 -9.82 -8.62
N GLU A 451 12.75 -10.04 -9.08
CA GLU A 451 13.97 -9.81 -8.31
C GLU A 451 14.69 -8.58 -8.84
N GLN A 452 14.88 -7.59 -7.96
CA GLN A 452 15.52 -6.33 -8.34
C GLN A 452 17.00 -6.50 -8.63
N ASP A 453 17.52 -5.81 -9.67
CA ASP A 453 18.96 -5.83 -9.98
C ASP A 453 19.74 -4.89 -9.04
N VAL A 454 19.89 -5.31 -7.79
CA VAL A 454 20.61 -4.59 -6.73
C VAL A 454 21.65 -5.47 -6.03
N PRO A 455 22.77 -4.89 -5.58
CA PRO A 455 23.78 -5.65 -4.86
C PRO A 455 23.27 -6.07 -3.48
N LYS A 456 23.74 -7.20 -2.97
CA LYS A 456 23.53 -7.58 -1.57
C LYS A 456 24.25 -6.58 -0.66
N LYS A 457 23.53 -6.03 0.31
CA LYS A 457 24.06 -5.12 1.34
C LYS A 457 23.78 -5.68 2.73
N ALA A 458 24.73 -5.53 3.65
CA ALA A 458 24.67 -6.11 4.99
C ALA A 458 23.48 -5.56 5.83
N ASN A 459 23.08 -4.31 5.57
CA ASN A 459 21.95 -3.66 6.23
C ASN A 459 20.61 -3.88 5.53
N GLN A 460 20.56 -4.56 4.37
CA GLN A 460 19.33 -4.86 3.65
C GLN A 460 18.94 -6.32 3.85
N ILE A 461 17.77 -6.53 4.46
CA ILE A 461 17.29 -7.86 4.89
C ILE A 461 16.22 -8.34 3.91
N PHE A 462 16.33 -9.57 3.42
CA PHE A 462 15.31 -10.16 2.54
C PHE A 462 13.95 -10.24 3.26
N GLY A 463 12.89 -9.83 2.56
CA GLY A 463 11.55 -9.76 3.12
C GLY A 463 11.30 -8.54 4.02
N ARG A 464 12.22 -7.59 4.06
CA ARG A 464 12.04 -6.26 4.67
C ARG A 464 12.03 -5.18 3.58
N GLY A 465 11.51 -4.01 3.92
CA GLY A 465 11.60 -2.82 3.09
C GLY A 465 13.05 -2.34 2.92
N ILE A 466 13.23 -1.22 2.25
CA ILE A 466 14.53 -0.55 2.18
C ILE A 466 14.82 0.05 3.54
N ILE A 467 15.86 -0.45 4.20
CA ILE A 467 16.29 0.03 5.53
C ILE A 467 17.20 1.26 5.32
N PRO A 468 16.89 2.41 5.94
CA PRO A 468 17.69 3.61 5.76
C PRO A 468 19.09 3.47 6.43
N ASP A 469 20.09 4.19 5.88
CA ASP A 469 21.41 4.32 6.52
C ASP A 469 21.33 5.17 7.79
N ARG A 470 20.36 6.08 7.83
CA ARG A 470 20.02 6.93 8.97
C ARG A 470 18.53 6.87 9.23
N GLU A 471 18.15 6.08 10.24
CA GLU A 471 16.76 6.06 10.69
C GLU A 471 16.41 7.39 11.38
N VAL A 472 15.45 8.10 10.81
CA VAL A 472 14.97 9.39 11.32
C VAL A 472 13.45 9.33 11.34
N ARG A 473 12.88 9.17 12.54
CA ARG A 473 11.43 9.14 12.76
C ARG A 473 10.92 10.52 13.15
N GLN A 474 9.67 10.82 12.78
CA GLN A 474 8.99 12.02 13.25
C GLN A 474 8.80 11.98 14.76
N THR A 475 9.25 13.03 15.47
CA THR A 475 8.98 13.17 16.90
C THR A 475 7.59 13.77 17.15
N LEU A 476 7.03 13.55 18.36
CA LEU A 476 5.77 14.20 18.74
C LEU A 476 5.89 15.73 18.73
N GLU A 477 7.03 16.27 19.19
CA GLU A 477 7.29 17.71 19.19
C GLU A 477 7.26 18.32 17.79
N ASP A 478 7.99 17.71 16.84
CA ASP A 478 8.03 18.18 15.46
C ASP A 478 6.66 18.03 14.78
N PHE A 479 5.94 16.94 15.06
CA PHE A 479 4.57 16.75 14.58
C PHE A 479 3.64 17.88 15.04
N LEU A 480 3.65 18.22 16.33
CA LEU A 480 2.84 19.31 16.89
C LEU A 480 3.18 20.68 16.32
N LYS A 481 4.47 20.90 15.99
CA LYS A 481 4.99 22.15 15.41
C LYS A 481 4.92 22.20 13.87
N ASN A 482 4.40 21.17 13.21
CA ASN A 482 4.42 21.04 11.74
C ASN A 482 5.82 21.13 11.13
N LYS A 483 6.82 20.54 11.77
CA LYS A 483 8.19 20.48 11.27
C LYS A 483 8.44 19.19 10.49
N ASP A 484 9.23 19.29 9.44
CA ASP A 484 9.72 18.14 8.67
C ASP A 484 11.04 17.64 9.27
N THR A 485 10.94 16.73 10.25
CA THR A 485 12.08 16.17 10.99
C THR A 485 13.16 15.62 10.08
N GLN A 486 12.77 14.85 9.05
CA GLN A 486 13.71 14.18 8.15
C GLN A 486 14.42 15.15 7.22
N PHE A 487 13.71 16.14 6.69
CA PHE A 487 14.29 17.15 5.83
C PHE A 487 15.24 18.06 6.61
N GLU A 488 14.84 18.52 7.78
CA GLU A 488 15.70 19.35 8.66
C GLU A 488 16.96 18.59 9.11
N TYR A 489 16.82 17.30 9.45
CA TYR A 489 17.95 16.43 9.75
C TYR A 489 18.93 16.36 8.56
N THR A 490 18.41 16.20 7.35
CA THR A 490 19.22 16.10 6.13
C THR A 490 20.01 17.38 5.88
N LEU A 491 19.38 18.54 6.04
CA LEU A 491 20.08 19.82 5.89
C LEU A 491 21.23 19.97 6.90
N LYS A 492 20.98 19.64 8.17
CA LYS A 492 22.02 19.65 9.21
C LYS A 492 23.17 18.68 8.89
N LEU A 493 22.84 17.49 8.35
CA LEU A 493 23.87 16.51 7.95
C LEU A 493 24.75 17.04 6.80
N ILE A 494 24.15 17.79 5.86
CA ILE A 494 24.88 18.42 4.75
C ILE A 494 25.79 19.54 5.25
N GLU A 495 25.34 20.36 6.19
CA GLU A 495 26.10 21.46 6.78
C GLU A 495 27.33 21.02 7.59
N GLN A 496 27.32 19.80 8.12
CA GLN A 496 28.40 19.18 8.92
C GLN A 496 29.53 18.58 8.07
N LYS A 497 29.34 18.47 6.75
CA LYS A 497 30.34 17.95 5.81
C LYS A 497 31.04 19.10 5.06
#